data_89d10b97ad29672a9d2172db2383a31f
#
_entry.id   89d10b97ad29672a9d2172db2383a31f
#
_cell.length_a   1.000
_cell.length_b   1.000
_cell.length_c   1.000
_cell.angle_alpha   90.00
_cell.angle_beta   90.00
_cell.angle_gamma   90.00
#
_symmetry.space_group_name_H-M   'P 1'
#
loop_
_entity.id
_entity.type
_entity.pdbx_description
1 polymer ?
#
loop_
_entity_poly.entity_id
_entity_poly.type
_entity_poly.pdbx_seq_one_letter_code
_entity_poly.pdbx_strand_id
1 'polypeptide(L)'
;GLLYLGRYRLEERQAPSGCVLNPQPEYVELTYAGETVEVTQAATGLYDERQKVDVTLFKAMETDDLFGLGMNEEYKDISFGLYASADLTAADGSVIPAGGLLEVVSVSSEESGGYSASFASDLPFGSYYVKERTTNGAYILSDQEYPVVFEYAGQETALVQILVNEGEAVSNELLRGRVDGVKVGENPEGGEDVTLAGALMGLFRPDTEEFTEENALLTAITGKDGSFSFENIPYGHWIVKEISAPDLYTV
;
A
#
# COMPACT_ATOMS: atom_id res chain seq x y z
N GLY A 1 -9.08 54.76 6.96
CA GLY A 1 -9.05 56.15 6.46
C GLY A 1 -10.15 56.41 5.44
N LEU A 2 -10.43 57.68 5.17
CA LEU A 2 -11.40 58.04 4.10
C LEU A 2 -10.70 57.92 2.74
N LEU A 3 -11.42 57.36 1.76
CA LEU A 3 -11.00 57.24 0.37
C LEU A 3 -11.82 58.19 -0.48
N TYR A 4 -11.28 58.65 -1.61
CA TYR A 4 -12.03 59.42 -2.61
C TYR A 4 -13.01 58.52 -3.38
N LEU A 5 -14.00 59.14 -4.07
CA LEU A 5 -14.83 58.37 -5.00
C LEU A 5 -13.97 57.81 -6.12
N GLY A 6 -14.25 56.58 -6.53
CA GLY A 6 -13.49 55.89 -7.58
C GLY A 6 -13.48 54.38 -7.42
N ARG A 7 -12.80 53.73 -8.35
CA ARG A 7 -12.62 52.27 -8.36
C ARG A 7 -11.29 51.91 -7.73
N TYR A 8 -11.35 50.97 -6.82
CA TYR A 8 -10.20 50.44 -6.05
C TYR A 8 -9.98 48.99 -6.34
N ARG A 9 -8.74 48.59 -6.38
CA ARG A 9 -8.26 47.23 -6.44
C ARG A 9 -7.76 46.84 -5.05
N LEU A 10 -8.32 45.76 -4.50
CA LEU A 10 -7.88 45.17 -3.24
C LEU A 10 -7.09 43.90 -3.56
N GLU A 11 -5.96 43.74 -2.95
CA GLU A 11 -5.12 42.56 -3.04
C GLU A 11 -4.82 42.08 -1.64
N GLU A 12 -4.94 40.77 -1.43
CA GLU A 12 -4.41 40.15 -0.25
C GLU A 12 -2.87 40.15 -0.28
N ARG A 13 -2.23 40.47 0.82
CA ARG A 13 -0.77 40.47 0.95
C ARG A 13 -0.26 39.41 1.91
N GLN A 14 -1.12 38.93 2.77
CA GLN A 14 -0.82 37.90 3.74
C GLN A 14 -2.08 37.14 4.09
N ALA A 15 -2.07 35.83 3.88
CA ALA A 15 -3.13 34.93 4.29
C ALA A 15 -3.04 34.62 5.79
N PRO A 16 -4.15 34.25 6.44
CA PRO A 16 -4.13 33.69 7.78
C PRO A 16 -3.27 32.42 7.84
N SER A 17 -2.72 32.13 9.02
CA SER A 17 -1.96 30.88 9.23
C SER A 17 -2.81 29.67 8.91
N GLY A 18 -2.29 28.74 8.12
CA GLY A 18 -2.98 27.56 7.64
C GLY A 18 -3.74 27.72 6.32
N CYS A 19 -3.82 28.97 5.82
CA CYS A 19 -4.46 29.27 4.54
C CYS A 19 -3.46 29.62 3.44
N VAL A 20 -3.92 29.52 2.21
CA VAL A 20 -3.19 29.87 1.00
C VAL A 20 -3.55 31.29 0.58
N LEU A 21 -2.55 32.07 0.19
CA LEU A 21 -2.75 33.42 -0.30
C LEU A 21 -3.65 33.40 -1.55
N ASN A 22 -4.73 34.21 -1.51
CA ASN A 22 -5.58 34.38 -2.69
C ASN A 22 -4.95 35.41 -3.65
N PRO A 23 -4.45 35.00 -4.82
CA PRO A 23 -3.80 35.91 -5.77
C PRO A 23 -4.79 36.77 -6.56
N GLN A 24 -6.10 36.52 -6.45
CA GLN A 24 -7.12 37.21 -7.22
C GLN A 24 -7.47 38.53 -6.56
N PRO A 25 -7.30 39.65 -7.27
CA PRO A 25 -7.70 40.96 -6.74
C PRO A 25 -9.22 41.12 -6.80
N GLU A 26 -9.76 41.75 -5.76
CA GLU A 26 -11.14 42.22 -5.73
C GLU A 26 -11.23 43.70 -6.13
N TYR A 27 -12.33 44.08 -6.73
CA TYR A 27 -12.58 45.46 -7.14
C TYR A 27 -13.81 46.01 -6.45
N VAL A 28 -13.64 47.17 -5.80
CA VAL A 28 -14.74 47.92 -5.18
C VAL A 28 -14.83 49.30 -5.79
N GLU A 29 -16.04 49.81 -5.86
CA GLU A 29 -16.29 51.15 -6.41
C GLU A 29 -17.03 52.00 -5.37
N LEU A 30 -16.49 53.16 -5.10
CA LEU A 30 -17.11 54.18 -4.27
C LEU A 30 -17.75 55.21 -5.20
N THR A 31 -19.08 55.22 -5.25
CA THR A 31 -19.85 56.11 -6.11
C THR A 31 -20.54 57.20 -5.31
N TYR A 32 -20.87 58.31 -5.98
CA TYR A 32 -21.63 59.39 -5.36
C TYR A 32 -23.03 58.90 -4.95
N ALA A 33 -23.38 59.06 -3.66
CA ALA A 33 -24.64 58.58 -3.11
C ALA A 33 -25.72 59.67 -2.89
N GLY A 34 -25.43 60.92 -3.29
CA GLY A 34 -26.32 62.08 -3.17
C GLY A 34 -25.80 63.16 -2.21
N GLU A 35 -26.35 64.36 -2.30
CA GLU A 35 -25.91 65.58 -1.55
C GLU A 35 -26.06 65.46 -0.04
N THR A 36 -26.91 64.54 0.42
CA THR A 36 -27.17 64.32 1.86
C THR A 36 -26.36 63.19 2.48
N VAL A 37 -25.53 62.52 1.69
CA VAL A 37 -24.68 61.41 2.12
C VAL A 37 -23.24 61.88 2.26
N GLU A 38 -22.81 62.06 3.50
CA GLU A 38 -21.48 62.54 3.82
C GLU A 38 -20.38 61.46 3.55
N VAL A 39 -20.70 60.19 3.80
CA VAL A 39 -19.80 59.05 3.60
C VAL A 39 -20.50 57.95 2.83
N THR A 40 -19.99 57.57 1.69
CA THR A 40 -20.44 56.38 0.96
C THR A 40 -19.61 55.16 1.38
N GLN A 41 -20.21 53.99 1.35
CA GLN A 41 -19.58 52.72 1.78
C GLN A 41 -19.74 51.68 0.69
N ALA A 42 -18.70 50.85 0.53
CA ALA A 42 -18.74 49.64 -0.28
C ALA A 42 -18.12 48.50 0.54
N ALA A 43 -18.65 47.32 0.38
CA ALA A 43 -18.14 46.11 1.06
C ALA A 43 -17.89 45.00 0.03
N THR A 44 -16.89 44.22 0.28
CA THR A 44 -16.59 42.98 -0.48
C THR A 44 -16.07 41.92 0.50
N GLY A 45 -16.09 40.67 0.08
CA GLY A 45 -15.54 39.54 0.83
C GLY A 45 -14.37 38.92 0.08
N LEU A 46 -13.34 38.55 0.81
CA LEU A 46 -12.23 37.74 0.32
C LEU A 46 -12.35 36.35 0.93
N TYR A 47 -12.01 35.32 0.20
CA TYR A 47 -12.06 33.93 0.64
C TYR A 47 -10.70 33.29 0.48
N ASP A 48 -10.18 32.69 1.54
CA ASP A 48 -8.93 31.96 1.57
C ASP A 48 -9.22 30.46 1.68
N GLU A 49 -8.55 29.69 0.87
CA GLU A 49 -8.57 28.24 0.98
C GLU A 49 -7.57 27.77 2.03
N ARG A 50 -7.94 26.73 2.77
CA ARG A 50 -7.01 26.04 3.64
C ARG A 50 -5.98 25.27 2.83
N GLN A 51 -4.73 25.24 3.27
CA GLN A 51 -3.69 24.38 2.70
C GLN A 51 -4.12 22.91 2.80
N LYS A 52 -3.90 22.14 1.73
CA LYS A 52 -4.25 20.73 1.61
C LYS A 52 -3.03 19.84 1.53
N VAL A 53 -3.23 18.54 1.70
CA VAL A 53 -2.19 17.54 1.65
C VAL A 53 -2.58 16.39 0.71
N ASP A 54 -1.58 15.85 0.02
CA ASP A 54 -1.62 14.60 -0.72
C ASP A 54 -0.59 13.66 -0.11
N VAL A 55 -1.03 12.48 0.33
CA VAL A 55 -0.19 11.47 0.96
C VAL A 55 -0.12 10.27 0.05
N THR A 56 1.07 9.98 -0.49
CA THR A 56 1.29 8.89 -1.44
C THR A 56 2.30 7.88 -0.89
N LEU A 57 1.97 6.60 -1.05
CA LEU A 57 2.81 5.46 -0.72
C LEU A 57 3.12 4.68 -2.00
N PHE A 58 4.40 4.32 -2.19
CA PHE A 58 4.81 3.37 -3.22
C PHE A 58 4.88 1.96 -2.66
N LYS A 59 4.47 0.98 -3.48
CA LYS A 59 4.38 -0.42 -3.09
C LYS A 59 5.26 -1.29 -3.97
N ALA A 60 6.00 -2.21 -3.35
CA ALA A 60 6.70 -3.30 -4.00
C ALA A 60 6.20 -4.65 -3.44
N MET A 61 6.43 -5.70 -4.21
CA MET A 61 6.11 -7.08 -3.83
C MET A 61 7.26 -7.98 -4.24
N GLU A 62 7.62 -8.94 -3.39
CA GLU A 62 8.53 -10.01 -3.80
C GLU A 62 7.90 -10.80 -4.95
N THR A 63 8.69 -11.15 -5.95
CA THR A 63 8.28 -11.99 -7.08
C THR A 63 9.01 -13.33 -7.05
N ASP A 64 8.35 -14.37 -7.54
CA ASP A 64 8.95 -15.69 -7.70
C ASP A 64 8.53 -16.28 -9.06
N ASP A 65 9.41 -16.16 -10.03
CA ASP A 65 9.17 -16.60 -11.42
C ASP A 65 8.96 -18.11 -11.50
N LEU A 66 9.67 -18.90 -10.68
CA LEU A 66 9.57 -20.36 -10.67
C LEU A 66 8.15 -20.79 -10.26
N PHE A 67 7.62 -20.17 -9.22
CA PHE A 67 6.28 -20.47 -8.72
C PHE A 67 5.19 -19.61 -9.36
N GLY A 68 5.54 -18.58 -10.14
CA GLY A 68 4.61 -17.69 -10.84
C GLY A 68 3.85 -16.75 -9.91
N LEU A 69 4.51 -16.22 -8.87
CA LEU A 69 3.93 -15.30 -7.89
C LEU A 69 4.45 -13.87 -8.08
N GLY A 70 3.60 -12.90 -7.74
CA GLY A 70 3.89 -11.47 -7.88
C GLY A 70 3.64 -10.90 -9.29
N MET A 71 3.05 -11.70 -10.19
CA MET A 71 2.82 -11.34 -11.60
C MET A 71 1.35 -11.42 -12.03
N ASN A 72 0.42 -11.79 -11.12
CA ASN A 72 -0.98 -12.05 -11.41
C ASN A 72 -1.93 -11.03 -10.76
N GLU A 73 -1.50 -9.76 -10.70
CA GLU A 73 -2.27 -8.65 -10.13
C GLU A 73 -2.57 -8.80 -8.61
N GLU A 74 -1.72 -9.56 -7.86
CA GLU A 74 -1.87 -9.78 -6.42
C GLU A 74 -1.90 -8.47 -5.62
N TYR A 75 -1.37 -7.36 -6.19
CA TYR A 75 -1.42 -6.03 -5.61
C TYR A 75 -2.86 -5.53 -5.37
N LYS A 76 -3.84 -6.05 -6.10
CA LYS A 76 -5.26 -5.65 -5.96
C LYS A 76 -5.88 -6.04 -4.60
N ASP A 77 -5.29 -7.02 -3.93
CA ASP A 77 -5.72 -7.45 -2.60
C ASP A 77 -5.12 -6.61 -1.47
N ILE A 78 -4.21 -5.69 -1.81
CA ILE A 78 -3.49 -4.88 -0.84
C ILE A 78 -4.23 -3.57 -0.60
N SER A 79 -4.43 -3.27 0.70
CA SER A 79 -4.97 -1.98 1.11
C SER A 79 -4.19 -1.40 2.29
N PHE A 80 -4.16 -0.07 2.35
CA PHE A 80 -3.57 0.70 3.42
C PHE A 80 -4.61 1.56 4.11
N GLY A 81 -4.43 1.78 5.42
CA GLY A 81 -5.21 2.71 6.22
C GLY A 81 -4.36 3.90 6.64
N LEU A 82 -4.98 5.09 6.65
CA LEU A 82 -4.44 6.29 7.26
C LEU A 82 -5.09 6.49 8.63
N TYR A 83 -4.28 6.67 9.66
CA TYR A 83 -4.72 6.75 11.05
C TYR A 83 -4.19 8.01 11.73
N ALA A 84 -4.92 8.52 12.70
CA ALA A 84 -4.45 9.60 13.57
C ALA A 84 -3.40 9.07 14.56
N SER A 85 -2.23 9.72 14.66
CA SER A 85 -1.21 9.35 15.67
C SER A 85 -1.52 9.94 17.05
N ALA A 86 -2.31 11.02 17.11
CA ALA A 86 -2.75 11.69 18.32
C ALA A 86 -4.20 12.14 18.16
N ASP A 87 -4.83 12.57 19.24
CA ASP A 87 -6.16 13.17 19.16
C ASP A 87 -6.14 14.40 18.25
N LEU A 88 -7.03 14.42 17.25
CA LEU A 88 -7.19 15.52 16.31
C LEU A 88 -8.55 16.18 16.49
N THR A 89 -8.58 17.50 16.42
CA THR A 89 -9.83 18.24 16.44
C THR A 89 -10.23 18.62 15.01
N ALA A 90 -11.37 18.10 14.55
CA ALA A 90 -11.94 18.44 13.25
C ALA A 90 -12.52 19.87 13.27
N ALA A 91 -12.78 20.43 12.06
CA ALA A 91 -13.27 21.80 11.92
C ALA A 91 -14.64 22.05 12.62
N ASP A 92 -15.45 21.02 12.79
CA ASP A 92 -16.75 21.08 13.50
C ASP A 92 -16.61 20.92 15.02
N GLY A 93 -15.37 20.78 15.53
CA GLY A 93 -15.07 20.59 16.95
C GLY A 93 -15.17 19.14 17.42
N SER A 94 -15.48 18.19 16.56
CA SER A 94 -15.41 16.76 16.88
C SER A 94 -13.95 16.31 17.06
N VAL A 95 -13.74 15.29 17.89
CA VAL A 95 -12.41 14.73 18.14
C VAL A 95 -12.27 13.38 17.44
N ILE A 96 -11.23 13.26 16.63
CA ILE A 96 -10.75 11.99 16.08
C ILE A 96 -9.69 11.47 17.05
N PRO A 97 -9.94 10.37 17.78
CA PRO A 97 -9.00 9.88 18.79
C PRO A 97 -7.73 9.30 18.15
N ALA A 98 -6.65 9.28 18.91
CA ALA A 98 -5.43 8.55 18.53
C ALA A 98 -5.76 7.10 18.16
N GLY A 99 -5.19 6.59 17.06
CA GLY A 99 -5.51 5.30 16.46
C GLY A 99 -6.81 5.29 15.63
N GLY A 100 -7.51 6.42 15.53
CA GLY A 100 -8.71 6.54 14.69
C GLY A 100 -8.37 6.40 13.20
N LEU A 101 -9.08 5.52 12.50
CA LEU A 101 -8.96 5.33 11.05
C LEU A 101 -9.69 6.46 10.32
N LEU A 102 -8.98 7.14 9.41
CA LEU A 102 -9.53 8.24 8.61
C LEU A 102 -9.92 7.78 7.20
N GLU A 103 -9.05 7.02 6.54
CA GLU A 103 -9.25 6.60 5.16
C GLU A 103 -8.64 5.23 4.91
N VAL A 104 -9.22 4.48 3.96
CA VAL A 104 -8.67 3.22 3.44
C VAL A 104 -8.55 3.34 1.94
N VAL A 105 -7.37 3.01 1.41
CA VAL A 105 -7.09 3.01 -0.02
C VAL A 105 -6.54 1.66 -0.46
N SER A 106 -6.91 1.24 -1.67
CA SER A 106 -6.33 0.07 -2.32
C SER A 106 -5.13 0.46 -3.17
N VAL A 107 -4.20 -0.47 -3.31
CA VAL A 107 -3.05 -0.30 -4.20
C VAL A 107 -3.50 -0.37 -5.65
N SER A 108 -2.95 0.49 -6.48
CA SER A 108 -3.17 0.55 -7.92
C SER A 108 -1.85 0.50 -8.68
N SER A 109 -1.90 0.04 -9.94
CA SER A 109 -0.74 0.10 -10.84
C SER A 109 -0.61 1.50 -11.43
N GLU A 110 0.63 1.95 -11.62
CA GLU A 110 0.94 3.22 -12.27
C GLU A 110 1.26 3.02 -13.77
N GLU A 111 0.96 4.02 -14.58
CA GLU A 111 1.30 4.01 -16.03
C GLU A 111 2.80 3.94 -16.29
N SER A 112 3.62 4.47 -15.38
CA SER A 112 5.08 4.42 -15.43
C SER A 112 5.68 3.06 -15.04
N GLY A 113 4.83 2.13 -14.60
CA GLY A 113 5.20 0.88 -13.94
C GLY A 113 5.37 1.05 -12.44
N GLY A 114 5.11 -0.01 -11.68
CA GLY A 114 5.08 0.02 -10.22
C GLY A 114 3.67 0.14 -9.66
N TYR A 115 3.59 0.28 -8.35
CA TYR A 115 2.32 0.31 -7.62
C TYR A 115 2.33 1.44 -6.60
N SER A 116 1.18 2.08 -6.39
CA SER A 116 1.01 3.13 -5.40
C SER A 116 -0.36 3.08 -4.71
N ALA A 117 -0.46 3.82 -3.62
CA ALA A 117 -1.71 4.12 -2.93
C ALA A 117 -1.68 5.59 -2.49
N SER A 118 -2.71 6.37 -2.84
CA SER A 118 -2.81 7.79 -2.52
C SER A 118 -4.06 8.07 -1.70
N PHE A 119 -3.89 8.82 -0.61
CA PHE A 119 -4.95 9.24 0.29
C PHE A 119 -5.39 10.65 -0.07
N ALA A 120 -6.70 10.83 -0.26
CA ALA A 120 -7.30 12.07 -0.76
C ALA A 120 -8.12 12.82 0.28
N SER A 121 -8.18 12.34 1.53
CA SER A 121 -8.94 12.97 2.61
C SER A 121 -8.47 14.39 2.89
N ASP A 122 -9.41 15.29 3.16
CA ASP A 122 -9.12 16.67 3.58
C ASP A 122 -8.72 16.69 5.05
N LEU A 123 -7.42 16.53 5.32
CA LEU A 123 -6.86 16.36 6.65
C LEU A 123 -6.64 17.72 7.35
N PRO A 124 -6.87 17.83 8.67
CA PRO A 124 -6.32 18.91 9.49
C PRO A 124 -4.80 18.78 9.63
N PHE A 125 -4.11 19.86 10.01
CA PHE A 125 -2.71 19.78 10.41
C PHE A 125 -2.56 18.86 11.62
N GLY A 126 -1.53 17.98 11.57
CA GLY A 126 -1.34 17.00 12.64
C GLY A 126 -0.42 15.87 12.26
N SER A 127 -0.37 14.89 13.16
CA SER A 127 0.45 13.69 13.00
C SER A 127 -0.43 12.47 12.74
N TYR A 128 -0.02 11.69 11.76
CA TYR A 128 -0.72 10.50 11.26
C TYR A 128 0.26 9.34 11.09
N TYR A 129 -0.25 8.17 10.81
CA TYR A 129 0.54 7.06 10.29
C TYR A 129 -0.26 6.26 9.26
N VAL A 130 0.49 5.67 8.32
CA VAL A 130 -0.04 4.73 7.34
C VAL A 130 0.35 3.32 7.75
N LYS A 131 -0.60 2.38 7.64
CA LYS A 131 -0.39 0.96 7.95
C LYS A 131 -1.09 0.07 6.94
N GLU A 132 -0.46 -1.04 6.59
CA GLU A 132 -1.10 -2.06 5.75
C GLU A 132 -2.25 -2.73 6.51
N ARG A 133 -3.38 -2.94 5.84
CA ARG A 133 -4.59 -3.55 6.40
C ARG A 133 -4.87 -4.93 5.84
N THR A 134 -4.66 -5.08 4.56
CA THR A 134 -4.85 -6.36 3.86
C THR A 134 -3.71 -6.59 2.90
N THR A 135 -3.36 -7.85 2.68
CA THR A 135 -2.46 -8.29 1.64
C THR A 135 -3.01 -9.55 0.97
N ASN A 136 -2.44 -9.96 -0.15
CA ASN A 136 -2.77 -11.25 -0.77
C ASN A 136 -2.29 -12.41 0.11
N GLY A 137 -3.03 -13.52 0.12
CA GLY A 137 -2.76 -14.66 1.00
C GLY A 137 -1.39 -15.35 0.82
N ALA A 138 -0.69 -15.08 -0.30
CA ALA A 138 0.67 -15.58 -0.53
C ALA A 138 1.77 -14.74 0.15
N TYR A 139 1.42 -13.59 0.73
CA TYR A 139 2.36 -12.64 1.31
C TYR A 139 2.17 -12.46 2.82
N ILE A 140 3.24 -12.04 3.46
CA ILE A 140 3.22 -11.68 4.89
C ILE A 140 2.63 -10.28 5.03
N LEU A 141 1.54 -10.16 5.82
CA LEU A 141 0.97 -8.86 6.16
C LEU A 141 1.95 -8.08 7.05
N SER A 142 2.28 -6.84 6.65
CA SER A 142 3.16 -5.97 7.43
C SER A 142 2.39 -5.30 8.57
N ASP A 143 2.95 -5.33 9.78
CA ASP A 143 2.44 -4.57 10.94
C ASP A 143 3.15 -3.22 11.13
N GLN A 144 4.08 -2.87 10.23
CA GLN A 144 4.83 -1.63 10.25
C GLN A 144 3.92 -0.40 10.12
N GLU A 145 4.19 0.60 10.95
CA GLU A 145 3.54 1.90 10.90
C GLU A 145 4.51 2.94 10.32
N TYR A 146 4.04 3.70 9.33
CA TYR A 146 4.82 4.71 8.62
C TYR A 146 4.33 6.09 9.04
N PRO A 147 5.14 6.92 9.71
CA PRO A 147 4.72 8.22 10.18
C PRO A 147 4.48 9.20 9.02
N VAL A 148 3.45 10.03 9.17
CA VAL A 148 3.07 11.10 8.27
C VAL A 148 2.80 12.35 9.11
N VAL A 149 3.46 13.46 8.79
CA VAL A 149 3.28 14.73 9.51
C VAL A 149 2.85 15.80 8.51
N PHE A 150 1.66 16.36 8.72
CA PHE A 150 1.16 17.47 7.93
C PHE A 150 1.24 18.77 8.73
N GLU A 151 2.18 19.63 8.33
CA GLU A 151 2.42 20.94 8.91
C GLU A 151 2.27 22.03 7.85
N TYR A 152 1.98 23.24 8.31
CA TYR A 152 1.84 24.39 7.42
C TYR A 152 3.15 24.72 6.69
N ALA A 153 3.13 24.66 5.37
CA ALA A 153 4.28 24.87 4.50
C ALA A 153 4.39 26.31 3.92
N GLY A 154 3.61 27.25 4.47
CA GLY A 154 3.59 28.65 4.02
C GLY A 154 2.44 28.94 3.05
N GLN A 155 2.11 30.24 2.94
CA GLN A 155 0.93 30.70 2.18
C GLN A 155 1.01 30.54 0.65
N GLU A 156 2.20 30.28 0.11
CA GLU A 156 2.43 30.09 -1.32
C GLU A 156 2.24 28.63 -1.77
N THR A 157 2.04 27.69 -0.83
CA THR A 157 1.89 26.26 -1.09
C THR A 157 0.43 25.85 -0.90
N ALA A 158 -0.28 25.59 -1.99
CA ALA A 158 -1.68 25.15 -1.93
C ALA A 158 -1.83 23.67 -1.53
N LEU A 159 -0.92 22.82 -2.02
CA LEU A 159 -0.91 21.38 -1.79
C LEU A 159 0.47 20.93 -1.31
N VAL A 160 0.51 20.32 -0.14
CA VAL A 160 1.71 19.68 0.43
C VAL A 160 1.71 18.24 -0.04
N GLN A 161 2.79 17.79 -0.69
CA GLN A 161 2.97 16.40 -1.06
C GLN A 161 3.83 15.70 -0.02
N ILE A 162 3.33 14.59 0.53
CA ILE A 162 4.03 13.76 1.50
C ILE A 162 4.19 12.37 0.91
N LEU A 163 5.44 11.95 0.73
CA LEU A 163 5.78 10.60 0.32
C LEU A 163 6.03 9.75 1.57
N VAL A 164 5.20 8.75 1.78
CA VAL A 164 5.34 7.79 2.88
C VAL A 164 6.66 7.04 2.74
N ASN A 165 7.30 6.70 3.85
CA ASN A 165 8.60 6.02 3.89
C ASN A 165 9.68 6.75 3.06
N GLU A 166 9.69 8.10 3.11
CA GLU A 166 10.65 8.94 2.38
C GLU A 166 10.66 8.71 0.85
N GLY A 167 9.56 8.13 0.32
CA GLY A 167 9.43 7.77 -1.08
C GLY A 167 9.98 6.40 -1.46
N GLU A 168 10.57 5.68 -0.51
CA GLU A 168 10.96 4.29 -0.72
C GLU A 168 9.74 3.37 -0.71
N ALA A 169 9.71 2.39 -1.63
CA ALA A 169 8.58 1.48 -1.74
C ALA A 169 8.47 0.55 -0.51
N VAL A 170 7.27 0.44 0.02
CA VAL A 170 6.92 -0.54 1.05
C VAL A 170 6.79 -1.92 0.41
N SER A 171 7.56 -2.91 0.89
CA SER A 171 7.60 -4.26 0.31
C SER A 171 6.86 -5.29 1.17
N ASN A 172 6.20 -6.25 0.51
CA ASN A 172 5.77 -7.49 1.15
C ASN A 172 6.62 -8.65 0.66
N GLU A 173 6.98 -9.54 1.60
CA GLU A 173 7.69 -10.78 1.34
C GLU A 173 6.70 -11.94 1.19
N LEU A 174 7.05 -12.93 0.37
CA LEU A 174 6.27 -14.15 0.20
C LEU A 174 6.26 -14.99 1.49
N LEU A 175 5.09 -15.48 1.86
CA LEU A 175 4.96 -16.48 2.92
C LEU A 175 5.51 -17.81 2.39
N ARG A 176 6.57 -18.34 3.01
CA ARG A 176 7.25 -19.55 2.57
C ARG A 176 7.26 -20.62 3.64
N GLY A 177 7.33 -21.87 3.19
CA GLY A 177 7.39 -23.05 4.05
C GLY A 177 8.28 -24.13 3.45
N ARG A 178 8.13 -25.34 4.00
CA ARG A 178 8.76 -26.54 3.47
C ARG A 178 7.84 -27.74 3.59
N VAL A 179 8.08 -28.74 2.76
CA VAL A 179 7.41 -30.03 2.79
C VAL A 179 8.45 -31.12 3.06
N ASP A 180 8.26 -31.86 4.13
CA ASP A 180 9.05 -33.04 4.48
C ASP A 180 8.22 -34.30 4.24
N GLY A 181 8.85 -35.33 3.73
CA GLY A 181 8.21 -36.62 3.51
C GLY A 181 9.15 -37.81 3.72
N VAL A 182 8.57 -38.98 3.84
CA VAL A 182 9.30 -40.26 3.86
C VAL A 182 8.68 -41.19 2.83
N LYS A 183 9.51 -41.71 1.94
CA LYS A 183 9.12 -42.73 0.95
C LYS A 183 9.25 -44.11 1.58
N VAL A 184 8.16 -44.88 1.53
CA VAL A 184 8.11 -46.26 1.98
C VAL A 184 7.60 -47.15 0.85
N GLY A 185 7.87 -48.42 0.91
CA GLY A 185 7.35 -49.45 0.02
C GLY A 185 7.29 -50.83 0.67
N GLU A 186 6.61 -51.76 0.04
CA GLU A 186 6.53 -53.14 0.50
C GLU A 186 7.92 -53.74 0.61
N ASN A 187 8.16 -54.48 1.69
CA ASN A 187 9.39 -55.22 1.84
C ASN A 187 9.44 -56.42 0.87
N PRO A 188 10.41 -56.53 -0.04
CA PRO A 188 10.50 -57.64 -0.98
C PRO A 188 10.63 -59.00 -0.32
N GLU A 189 11.08 -59.07 0.93
CA GLU A 189 11.20 -60.31 1.72
C GLU A 189 9.95 -60.58 2.55
N GLY A 190 8.91 -59.72 2.46
CA GLY A 190 7.72 -59.75 3.31
C GLY A 190 7.91 -59.15 4.68
N GLY A 191 6.78 -58.87 5.35
CA GLY A 191 6.75 -58.26 6.67
C GLY A 191 6.35 -56.79 6.62
N GLU A 192 6.96 -55.95 7.48
CA GLU A 192 6.66 -54.51 7.56
C GLU A 192 7.27 -53.74 6.35
N ASP A 193 6.61 -52.67 5.95
CA ASP A 193 7.09 -51.75 4.92
C ASP A 193 8.49 -51.21 5.29
N VAL A 194 9.30 -50.96 4.25
CA VAL A 194 10.64 -50.44 4.38
C VAL A 194 10.75 -49.03 3.78
N THR A 195 11.69 -48.25 4.35
CA THR A 195 12.02 -46.94 3.76
C THR A 195 12.81 -47.10 2.47
N LEU A 196 12.49 -46.29 1.46
CA LEU A 196 13.07 -46.39 0.12
C LEU A 196 14.01 -45.26 -0.17
N ALA A 197 15.29 -45.58 -0.33
CA ALA A 197 16.32 -44.65 -0.80
C ALA A 197 16.37 -44.59 -2.34
N GLY A 198 16.68 -43.44 -2.91
CA GLY A 198 16.95 -43.29 -4.34
C GLY A 198 15.70 -43.05 -5.19
N ALA A 199 14.51 -42.93 -4.62
CA ALA A 199 13.33 -42.47 -5.34
C ALA A 199 13.49 -40.98 -5.72
N LEU A 200 13.14 -40.60 -6.93
CA LEU A 200 13.08 -39.20 -7.38
C LEU A 200 11.66 -38.65 -7.13
N MET A 201 11.56 -37.70 -6.25
CA MET A 201 10.34 -37.00 -5.90
C MET A 201 10.29 -35.64 -6.59
N GLY A 202 9.12 -35.20 -7.06
CA GLY A 202 8.91 -33.90 -7.67
C GLY A 202 7.83 -33.09 -6.93
N LEU A 203 8.00 -31.78 -6.91
CA LEU A 203 7.01 -30.80 -6.56
C LEU A 203 6.46 -30.15 -7.82
N PHE A 204 5.15 -30.12 -7.98
CA PHE A 204 4.49 -29.71 -9.20
C PHE A 204 3.39 -28.69 -8.97
N ARG A 205 3.03 -27.94 -10.03
CA ARG A 205 1.85 -27.08 -10.05
C ARG A 205 0.58 -27.92 -10.00
N PRO A 206 -0.54 -27.36 -9.50
CA PRO A 206 -1.82 -28.08 -9.41
C PRO A 206 -2.40 -28.50 -10.77
N ASP A 207 -2.07 -27.79 -11.82
CA ASP A 207 -2.51 -28.00 -13.22
C ASP A 207 -1.57 -28.87 -14.03
N THR A 208 -0.54 -29.47 -13.42
CA THR A 208 0.40 -30.37 -14.12
C THR A 208 -0.29 -31.68 -14.51
N GLU A 209 -0.29 -32.02 -15.78
CA GLU A 209 -0.84 -33.25 -16.33
C GLU A 209 0.16 -34.41 -16.38
N GLU A 210 1.43 -34.10 -16.71
CA GLU A 210 2.52 -35.06 -16.83
C GLU A 210 3.59 -34.81 -15.76
N PHE A 211 3.80 -35.80 -14.89
CA PHE A 211 4.70 -35.71 -13.75
C PHE A 211 6.11 -36.21 -14.12
N THR A 212 6.85 -35.39 -14.82
CA THR A 212 8.22 -35.65 -15.27
C THR A 212 9.20 -34.73 -14.56
N GLU A 213 10.52 -35.05 -14.63
CA GLU A 213 11.55 -34.18 -14.08
C GLU A 213 11.58 -32.79 -14.74
N GLU A 214 11.26 -32.70 -16.04
CA GLU A 214 11.20 -31.44 -16.77
C GLU A 214 10.03 -30.54 -16.31
N ASN A 215 8.92 -31.12 -15.90
CA ASN A 215 7.72 -30.41 -15.47
C ASN A 215 7.72 -30.11 -13.95
N ALA A 216 8.68 -30.66 -13.21
CA ALA A 216 8.80 -30.42 -11.78
C ALA A 216 9.36 -29.01 -11.49
N LEU A 217 8.74 -28.29 -10.54
CA LEU A 217 9.26 -27.05 -10.00
C LEU A 217 10.53 -27.29 -9.17
N LEU A 218 10.51 -28.34 -8.35
CA LEU A 218 11.63 -28.82 -7.55
C LEU A 218 11.71 -30.34 -7.60
N THR A 219 12.90 -30.89 -7.49
CA THR A 219 13.12 -32.32 -7.33
C THR A 219 13.95 -32.65 -6.09
N ALA A 220 13.73 -33.82 -5.51
CA ALA A 220 14.48 -34.34 -4.38
C ALA A 220 14.67 -35.85 -4.51
N ILE A 221 15.86 -36.37 -4.17
CA ILE A 221 16.13 -37.80 -4.11
C ILE A 221 16.01 -38.25 -2.67
N THR A 222 15.27 -39.34 -2.40
CA THR A 222 15.10 -39.87 -1.05
C THR A 222 16.39 -40.40 -0.49
N GLY A 223 16.65 -40.05 0.78
CA GLY A 223 17.81 -40.51 1.56
C GLY A 223 17.73 -41.99 1.98
N LYS A 224 18.77 -42.48 2.67
CA LYS A 224 18.84 -43.89 3.15
C LYS A 224 17.69 -44.26 4.09
N ASP A 225 17.14 -43.29 4.79
CA ASP A 225 15.98 -43.40 5.69
C ASP A 225 14.65 -43.08 4.96
N GLY A 226 14.67 -43.01 3.63
CA GLY A 226 13.54 -42.65 2.81
C GLY A 226 13.14 -41.17 2.86
N SER A 227 13.79 -40.33 3.65
CA SER A 227 13.43 -38.95 3.83
C SER A 227 13.72 -38.11 2.58
N PHE A 228 12.85 -37.12 2.32
CA PHE A 228 13.06 -36.04 1.32
C PHE A 228 12.46 -34.74 1.84
N SER A 229 12.93 -33.62 1.32
CA SER A 229 12.43 -32.30 1.68
C SER A 229 12.44 -31.37 0.46
N PHE A 230 11.41 -30.53 0.39
CA PHE A 230 11.37 -29.35 -0.47
C PHE A 230 11.31 -28.11 0.42
N GLU A 231 12.27 -27.22 0.28
CA GLU A 231 12.41 -26.04 1.11
C GLU A 231 12.05 -24.77 0.31
N ASN A 232 11.78 -23.70 1.05
CA ASN A 232 11.54 -22.38 0.50
C ASN A 232 10.35 -22.32 -0.49
N ILE A 233 9.30 -23.09 -0.21
CA ILE A 233 8.11 -23.19 -1.04
C ILE A 233 7.17 -22.05 -0.67
N PRO A 234 6.74 -21.20 -1.63
CA PRO A 234 5.73 -20.18 -1.35
C PRO A 234 4.40 -20.82 -0.93
N TYR A 235 3.65 -20.10 -0.10
CA TYR A 235 2.29 -20.50 0.27
C TYR A 235 1.43 -20.70 -0.99
N GLY A 236 0.73 -21.86 -1.05
CA GLY A 236 -0.09 -22.23 -2.17
C GLY A 236 -0.50 -23.71 -2.13
N HIS A 237 -1.08 -24.16 -3.23
CA HIS A 237 -1.39 -25.57 -3.44
C HIS A 237 -0.39 -26.18 -4.41
N TRP A 238 0.28 -27.26 -3.97
CA TRP A 238 1.30 -27.94 -4.76
C TRP A 238 1.06 -29.43 -4.71
N ILE A 239 1.48 -30.15 -5.76
CA ILE A 239 1.40 -31.61 -5.84
C ILE A 239 2.81 -32.17 -5.58
N VAL A 240 2.93 -33.07 -4.61
CA VAL A 240 4.13 -33.87 -4.44
C VAL A 240 3.88 -35.24 -5.06
N LYS A 241 4.76 -35.68 -5.98
CA LYS A 241 4.62 -36.97 -6.64
C LYS A 241 5.98 -37.59 -6.93
N GLU A 242 6.03 -38.93 -6.89
CA GLU A 242 7.16 -39.70 -7.33
C GLU A 242 7.28 -39.64 -8.85
N ILE A 243 8.47 -39.32 -9.35
CA ILE A 243 8.81 -39.30 -10.78
C ILE A 243 9.42 -40.64 -11.22
N SER A 244 10.34 -41.17 -10.42
CA SER A 244 10.90 -42.50 -10.63
C SER A 244 11.11 -43.24 -9.32
N ALA A 245 10.77 -44.53 -9.33
CA ALA A 245 11.02 -45.44 -8.21
C ALA A 245 12.47 -45.88 -8.20
N PRO A 246 13.01 -46.28 -7.01
CA PRO A 246 14.30 -46.98 -6.92
C PRO A 246 14.20 -48.38 -7.52
N ASP A 247 15.36 -49.01 -7.74
CA ASP A 247 15.45 -50.38 -8.25
C ASP A 247 14.52 -51.35 -7.47
N LEU A 248 13.87 -52.26 -8.20
CA LEU A 248 12.91 -53.27 -7.71
C LEU A 248 11.50 -52.73 -7.40
N TYR A 249 11.25 -51.44 -7.51
CA TYR A 249 9.93 -50.85 -7.27
C TYR A 249 9.38 -50.19 -8.55
N THR A 250 8.08 -49.97 -8.59
CA THR A 250 7.39 -49.27 -9.69
C THR A 250 6.70 -48.00 -9.18
N VAL A 251 6.61 -47.02 -10.02
CA VAL A 251 5.90 -45.75 -9.76
C VAL A 251 4.39 -45.98 -9.80
#